data_fa4944f8f434ab148bde4aa99b0ef482
#
_entry.id   fa4944f8f434ab148bde4aa99b0ef482
#
_cell.length_a   1.000
_cell.length_b   1.000
_cell.length_c   1.000
_cell.angle_alpha   90.00
_cell.angle_beta   90.00
_cell.angle_gamma   90.00
#
_symmetry.space_group_name_H-M   'P 1'
#
loop_
_entity.id
_entity.type
_entity.pdbx_description
1 polymer ?
#
loop_
_entity_poly.entity_id
_entity_poly.type
_entity_poly.pdbx_seq_one_letter_code
_entity_poly.pdbx_strand_id
1 'polypeptide(L)'
;MRNRRTQAERSESTQQLLISTGRRLFTERGFEATSTEELAREAGLTRGALYHHFDGKRALFQAVFELVEQEIHQRVLEAVGAADPAQPFWRVGVEAFLDGCMDPAAQRIVLLDAPSVLGWEAWREIDSSYFLGLMIALVNQGMDSGQFIRLPAEPIAQMLMGALTEAALSIARAQDVATARAEFGAAAAALIEGLQTTPRPS
;
A
#
# COMPACT_ATOMS: atom_id res chain seq x y z
N MET A 1 -22.81 -12.93 33.36
CA MET A 1 -21.91 -14.02 32.94
C MET A 1 -20.69 -13.42 32.26
N ARG A 2 -19.50 -13.51 32.86
CA ARG A 2 -18.24 -13.00 32.29
C ARG A 2 -17.78 -14.00 31.22
N ASN A 3 -17.90 -13.65 29.94
CA ASN A 3 -17.43 -14.47 28.83
C ASN A 3 -15.91 -14.61 28.94
N ARG A 4 -15.43 -15.81 29.25
CA ARG A 4 -14.00 -16.11 29.44
C ARG A 4 -13.40 -16.26 28.05
N ARG A 5 -12.75 -15.18 27.52
CA ARG A 5 -12.02 -15.23 26.25
C ARG A 5 -11.12 -16.46 26.19
N THR A 6 -11.15 -17.17 25.08
CA THR A 6 -10.28 -18.34 24.81
C THR A 6 -8.82 -17.91 24.76
N GLN A 7 -7.89 -18.87 24.86
CA GLN A 7 -6.47 -18.57 24.74
C GLN A 7 -6.12 -18.04 23.34
N ALA A 8 -6.79 -18.54 22.30
CA ALA A 8 -6.65 -18.06 20.93
C ALA A 8 -7.08 -16.59 20.79
N GLU A 9 -8.25 -16.21 21.30
CA GLU A 9 -8.75 -14.82 21.28
C GLU A 9 -7.82 -13.85 22.05
N ARG A 10 -7.18 -14.29 23.11
CA ARG A 10 -6.19 -13.47 23.85
C ARG A 10 -4.92 -13.31 23.06
N SER A 11 -4.44 -14.37 22.40
CA SER A 11 -3.26 -14.35 21.55
C SER A 11 -3.44 -13.39 20.39
N GLU A 12 -4.58 -13.49 19.69
CA GLU A 12 -4.93 -12.59 18.58
C GLU A 12 -5.06 -11.14 19.04
N SER A 13 -5.74 -10.88 20.16
CA SER A 13 -5.84 -9.53 20.75
C SER A 13 -4.49 -8.93 21.10
N THR A 14 -3.54 -9.75 21.60
CA THR A 14 -2.19 -9.31 21.92
C THR A 14 -1.38 -8.99 20.64
N GLN A 15 -1.51 -9.81 19.62
CA GLN A 15 -0.87 -9.59 18.33
C GLN A 15 -1.36 -8.30 17.68
N GLN A 16 -2.67 -8.06 17.65
CA GLN A 16 -3.27 -6.83 17.13
C GLN A 16 -2.80 -5.59 17.91
N LEU A 17 -2.67 -5.69 19.23
CA LEU A 17 -2.16 -4.61 20.07
C LEU A 17 -0.69 -4.28 19.73
N LEU A 18 0.15 -5.29 19.51
CA LEU A 18 1.54 -5.08 19.07
C LEU A 18 1.61 -4.45 17.69
N ILE A 19 0.78 -4.89 16.73
CA ILE A 19 0.73 -4.33 15.37
C ILE A 19 0.28 -2.86 15.43
N SER A 20 -0.79 -2.53 16.15
CA SER A 20 -1.29 -1.15 16.26
C SER A 20 -0.29 -0.22 16.96
N THR A 21 0.40 -0.71 18.00
CA THR A 21 1.47 0.03 18.69
C THR A 21 2.68 0.21 17.77
N GLY A 22 3.07 -0.83 17.05
CA GLY A 22 4.14 -0.80 16.04
C GLY A 22 3.83 0.21 14.93
N ARG A 23 2.61 0.18 14.38
CA ARG A 23 2.17 1.16 13.38
C ARG A 23 2.37 2.59 13.84
N ARG A 24 1.89 2.92 15.02
CA ARG A 24 2.06 4.27 15.60
C ARG A 24 3.52 4.65 15.76
N LEU A 25 4.33 3.82 16.42
CA LEU A 25 5.72 4.13 16.70
C LEU A 25 6.59 4.18 15.45
N PHE A 26 6.40 3.26 14.50
CA PHE A 26 7.12 3.28 13.24
C PHE A 26 6.73 4.49 12.37
N THR A 27 5.47 4.90 12.38
CA THR A 27 5.04 6.13 11.70
C THR A 27 5.70 7.37 12.32
N GLU A 28 5.69 7.49 13.64
CA GLU A 28 6.20 8.67 14.36
C GLU A 28 7.73 8.78 14.30
N ARG A 29 8.46 7.67 14.41
CA ARG A 29 9.91 7.65 14.66
C ARG A 29 10.72 6.88 13.62
N GLY A 30 10.06 6.05 12.82
CA GLY A 30 10.68 5.12 11.88
C GLY A 30 11.21 3.84 12.55
N PHE A 31 11.63 2.91 11.71
CA PHE A 31 12.08 1.59 12.15
C PHE A 31 13.33 1.69 13.02
N GLU A 32 14.38 2.39 12.59
CA GLU A 32 15.66 2.43 13.28
C GLU A 32 15.57 2.98 14.70
N ALA A 33 14.82 4.08 14.90
CA ALA A 33 14.70 4.74 16.18
C ALA A 33 13.72 4.07 17.16
N THR A 34 13.04 3.00 16.75
CA THR A 34 12.09 2.25 17.58
C THR A 34 12.73 0.98 18.11
N SER A 35 12.72 0.76 19.44
CA SER A 35 13.25 -0.46 20.06
C SER A 35 12.17 -1.48 20.44
N THR A 36 12.54 -2.75 20.57
CA THR A 36 11.62 -3.82 21.04
C THR A 36 11.17 -3.59 22.47
N GLU A 37 12.02 -3.02 23.32
CA GLU A 37 11.70 -2.62 24.69
C GLU A 37 10.62 -1.55 24.73
N GLU A 38 10.73 -0.57 23.86
CA GLU A 38 9.76 0.50 23.73
C GLU A 38 8.42 0.00 23.19
N LEU A 39 8.44 -0.84 22.14
CA LEU A 39 7.24 -1.47 21.59
C LEU A 39 6.47 -2.26 22.66
N ALA A 40 7.17 -3.09 23.43
CA ALA A 40 6.56 -3.85 24.51
C ALA A 40 5.99 -2.95 25.61
N ARG A 41 6.75 -1.95 26.06
CA ARG A 41 6.32 -0.97 27.08
C ARG A 41 5.08 -0.20 26.66
N GLU A 42 5.07 0.34 25.46
CA GLU A 42 3.96 1.14 24.92
C GLU A 42 2.70 0.28 24.67
N ALA A 43 2.87 -1.00 24.37
CA ALA A 43 1.77 -1.97 24.28
C ALA A 43 1.29 -2.44 25.68
N GLY A 44 1.94 -2.05 26.78
CA GLY A 44 1.64 -2.56 28.11
C GLY A 44 1.96 -4.05 28.30
N LEU A 45 2.95 -4.56 27.54
CA LEU A 45 3.35 -5.96 27.50
C LEU A 45 4.80 -6.14 27.97
N THR A 46 5.18 -7.37 28.25
CA THR A 46 6.59 -7.73 28.49
C THR A 46 7.32 -7.94 27.16
N ARG A 47 8.65 -7.75 27.15
CA ARG A 47 9.49 -8.11 26.00
C ARG A 47 9.33 -9.59 25.60
N GLY A 48 9.21 -10.50 26.57
CA GLY A 48 8.94 -11.91 26.30
C GLY A 48 7.62 -12.15 25.57
N ALA A 49 6.57 -11.37 25.87
CA ALA A 49 5.30 -11.45 25.16
C ALA A 49 5.45 -11.01 23.69
N LEU A 50 6.25 -9.98 23.40
CA LEU A 50 6.54 -9.57 22.02
C LEU A 50 7.23 -10.71 21.26
N TYR A 51 8.29 -11.29 21.82
CA TYR A 51 9.02 -12.39 21.18
C TYR A 51 8.21 -13.69 21.06
N HIS A 52 7.15 -13.85 21.85
CA HIS A 52 6.22 -14.97 21.68
C HIS A 52 5.35 -14.83 20.42
N HIS A 53 5.06 -13.61 19.98
CA HIS A 53 4.20 -13.32 18.82
C HIS A 53 4.99 -13.00 17.55
N PHE A 54 6.16 -12.39 17.68
CA PHE A 54 6.98 -11.94 16.55
C PHE A 54 8.45 -12.30 16.79
N ASP A 55 9.10 -12.83 15.75
CA ASP A 55 10.54 -13.07 15.76
C ASP A 55 11.31 -11.73 15.59
N GLY A 56 11.24 -10.90 16.64
CA GLY A 56 11.90 -9.63 16.72
C GLY A 56 11.19 -8.45 16.05
N LYS A 57 11.88 -7.30 16.05
CA LYS A 57 11.37 -6.02 15.54
C LYS A 57 11.04 -6.07 14.04
N ARG A 58 11.87 -6.77 13.25
CA ARG A 58 11.68 -6.88 11.79
C ARG A 58 10.40 -7.65 11.44
N ALA A 59 10.10 -8.75 12.13
CA ALA A 59 8.88 -9.50 11.88
C ALA A 59 7.61 -8.70 12.26
N LEU A 60 7.65 -7.95 13.37
CA LEU A 60 6.57 -7.02 13.71
C LEU A 60 6.44 -5.90 12.67
N PHE A 61 7.55 -5.35 12.20
CA PHE A 61 7.55 -4.33 11.16
C PHE A 61 6.92 -4.85 9.85
N GLN A 62 7.24 -6.07 9.44
CA GLN A 62 6.63 -6.69 8.26
C GLN A 62 5.11 -6.83 8.42
N ALA A 63 4.62 -7.29 9.59
CA ALA A 63 3.19 -7.39 9.84
C ALA A 63 2.49 -6.01 9.83
N VAL A 64 3.17 -4.96 10.29
CA VAL A 64 2.67 -3.57 10.19
C VAL A 64 2.66 -3.08 8.75
N PHE A 65 3.70 -3.38 7.99
CA PHE A 65 3.79 -3.07 6.57
C PHE A 65 2.63 -3.71 5.78
N GLU A 66 2.41 -5.01 5.96
CA GLU A 66 1.31 -5.74 5.32
C GLU A 66 -0.07 -5.15 5.70
N LEU A 67 -0.26 -4.72 6.94
CA LEU A 67 -1.49 -4.02 7.36
C LEU A 67 -1.69 -2.71 6.58
N VAL A 68 -0.64 -1.90 6.44
CA VAL A 68 -0.74 -0.61 5.72
C VAL A 68 -0.99 -0.83 4.22
N GLU A 69 -0.34 -1.83 3.60
CA GLU A 69 -0.61 -2.23 2.21
C GLU A 69 -2.06 -2.65 2.02
N GLN A 70 -2.59 -3.47 2.94
CA GLN A 70 -3.98 -3.88 2.91
C GLN A 70 -4.94 -2.68 3.02
N GLU A 71 -4.65 -1.69 3.85
CA GLU A 71 -5.44 -0.48 3.98
C GLU A 71 -5.46 0.34 2.68
N ILE A 72 -4.30 0.50 2.01
CA ILE A 72 -4.22 1.19 0.71
C ILE A 72 -5.03 0.42 -0.34
N HIS A 73 -4.82 -0.89 -0.42
CA HIS A 73 -5.54 -1.75 -1.36
C HIS A 73 -7.06 -1.66 -1.16
N GLN A 74 -7.54 -1.72 0.07
CA GLN A 74 -8.96 -1.61 0.40
C GLN A 74 -9.53 -0.24 0.00
N ARG A 75 -8.82 0.85 0.24
CA ARG A 75 -9.23 2.20 -0.22
C ARG A 75 -9.38 2.27 -1.73
N VAL A 76 -8.45 1.67 -2.48
CA VAL A 76 -8.54 1.63 -3.96
C VAL A 76 -9.78 0.86 -4.40
N LEU A 77 -10.03 -0.31 -3.82
CA LEU A 77 -11.22 -1.11 -4.14
C LEU A 77 -12.53 -0.36 -3.84
N GLU A 78 -12.62 0.30 -2.69
CA GLU A 78 -13.78 1.09 -2.29
C GLU A 78 -14.00 2.28 -3.24
N ALA A 79 -12.94 3.01 -3.57
CA ALA A 79 -13.01 4.15 -4.48
C ALA A 79 -13.48 3.72 -5.88
N VAL A 80 -12.91 2.65 -6.43
CA VAL A 80 -13.31 2.11 -7.74
C VAL A 80 -14.73 1.58 -7.70
N GLY A 81 -15.14 0.90 -6.62
CA GLY A 81 -16.50 0.38 -6.46
C GLY A 81 -17.57 1.45 -6.29
N ALA A 82 -17.22 2.63 -5.78
CA ALA A 82 -18.10 3.78 -5.60
C ALA A 82 -18.03 4.81 -6.76
N ALA A 83 -17.19 4.57 -7.77
CA ALA A 83 -16.96 5.53 -8.85
C ALA A 83 -18.21 5.78 -9.70
N ASP A 84 -18.39 7.04 -10.10
CA ASP A 84 -19.40 7.38 -11.10
C ASP A 84 -19.06 6.67 -12.43
N PRO A 85 -20.00 5.91 -13.04
CA PRO A 85 -19.80 5.26 -14.34
C PRO A 85 -19.36 6.20 -15.46
N ALA A 86 -19.60 7.52 -15.34
CA ALA A 86 -19.15 8.53 -16.29
C ALA A 86 -17.65 8.85 -16.16
N GLN A 87 -17.01 8.50 -15.05
CA GLN A 87 -15.58 8.70 -14.85
C GLN A 87 -14.77 7.52 -15.36
N PRO A 88 -13.58 7.75 -15.94
CA PRO A 88 -12.68 6.65 -16.27
C PRO A 88 -12.27 5.89 -15.01
N PHE A 89 -12.69 4.63 -14.89
CA PHE A 89 -12.45 3.77 -13.72
C PHE A 89 -10.96 3.68 -13.33
N TRP A 90 -10.08 3.67 -14.33
CA TRP A 90 -8.63 3.63 -14.12
C TRP A 90 -8.12 4.91 -13.43
N ARG A 91 -8.71 6.07 -13.74
CA ARG A 91 -8.34 7.36 -13.11
C ARG A 91 -8.67 7.34 -11.62
N VAL A 92 -9.87 6.88 -11.27
CA VAL A 92 -10.29 6.76 -9.87
C VAL A 92 -9.34 5.85 -9.09
N GLY A 93 -8.94 4.71 -9.67
CA GLY A 93 -7.99 3.79 -9.04
C GLY A 93 -6.61 4.40 -8.81
N VAL A 94 -6.08 5.11 -9.81
CA VAL A 94 -4.78 5.81 -9.71
C VAL A 94 -4.80 6.90 -8.65
N GLU A 95 -5.83 7.75 -8.66
CA GLU A 95 -5.98 8.82 -7.67
C GLU A 95 -6.10 8.24 -6.26
N ALA A 96 -6.94 7.22 -6.05
CA ALA A 96 -7.10 6.57 -4.76
C ALA A 96 -5.80 5.92 -4.25
N PHE A 97 -5.01 5.29 -5.13
CA PHE A 97 -3.71 4.73 -4.80
C PHE A 97 -2.74 5.83 -4.35
N LEU A 98 -2.56 6.86 -5.16
CA LEU A 98 -1.65 7.96 -4.83
C LEU A 98 -2.08 8.71 -3.57
N ASP A 99 -3.38 8.91 -3.36
CA ASP A 99 -3.91 9.51 -2.12
C ASP A 99 -3.71 8.58 -0.91
N GLY A 100 -3.83 7.27 -1.08
CA GLY A 100 -3.47 6.28 -0.07
C GLY A 100 -2.00 6.36 0.33
N CYS A 101 -1.12 6.58 -0.63
CA CYS A 101 0.31 6.79 -0.41
C CYS A 101 0.65 8.12 0.29
N MET A 102 -0.29 9.07 0.38
CA MET A 102 -0.12 10.32 1.16
C MET A 102 -0.32 10.13 2.67
N ASP A 103 -0.89 9.02 3.11
CA ASP A 103 -1.00 8.70 4.54
C ASP A 103 0.38 8.65 5.20
N PRO A 104 0.60 9.29 6.37
CA PRO A 104 1.91 9.31 7.03
C PRO A 104 2.48 7.91 7.32
N ALA A 105 1.62 6.92 7.63
CA ALA A 105 2.07 5.54 7.83
C ALA A 105 2.53 4.91 6.51
N ALA A 106 1.79 5.12 5.41
CA ALA A 106 2.17 4.66 4.09
C ALA A 106 3.51 5.25 3.66
N GLN A 107 3.68 6.58 3.79
CA GLN A 107 4.94 7.24 3.44
C GLN A 107 6.11 6.70 4.25
N ARG A 108 5.98 6.66 5.58
CA ARG A 108 7.09 6.27 6.45
C ARG A 108 7.38 4.78 6.38
N ILE A 109 6.35 3.95 6.53
CA ILE A 109 6.52 2.50 6.68
C ILE A 109 6.70 1.83 5.32
N VAL A 110 5.80 2.10 4.36
CA VAL A 110 5.77 1.40 3.07
C VAL A 110 6.85 1.91 2.13
N LEU A 111 6.94 3.24 1.96
CA LEU A 111 7.77 3.82 0.91
C LEU A 111 9.19 4.13 1.37
N LEU A 112 9.41 4.59 2.61
CA LEU A 112 10.73 5.03 3.05
C LEU A 112 11.50 3.94 3.80
N ASP A 113 10.88 3.25 4.78
CA ASP A 113 11.59 2.30 5.63
C ASP A 113 11.61 0.87 5.07
N ALA A 114 10.48 0.37 4.50
CA ALA A 114 10.34 -1.02 4.10
C ALA A 114 11.37 -1.49 3.05
N PRO A 115 11.73 -0.71 2.01
CA PRO A 115 12.73 -1.16 1.04
C PRO A 115 14.09 -1.47 1.68
N SER A 116 14.48 -0.74 2.73
CA SER A 116 15.74 -0.95 3.45
C SER A 116 15.63 -2.02 4.53
N VAL A 117 14.50 -2.09 5.21
CA VAL A 117 14.27 -3.02 6.33
C VAL A 117 14.01 -4.45 5.85
N LEU A 118 13.12 -4.60 4.86
CA LEU A 118 12.74 -5.91 4.31
C LEU A 118 13.65 -6.36 3.17
N GLY A 119 14.35 -5.42 2.53
CA GLY A 119 15.06 -5.62 1.27
C GLY A 119 14.13 -5.45 0.07
N TRP A 120 14.70 -4.98 -1.05
CA TRP A 120 13.95 -4.63 -2.26
C TRP A 120 13.07 -5.77 -2.80
N GLU A 121 13.62 -6.99 -2.84
CA GLU A 121 12.90 -8.15 -3.40
C GLU A 121 11.66 -8.51 -2.56
N ALA A 122 11.82 -8.66 -1.24
CA ALA A 122 10.71 -9.00 -0.35
C ALA A 122 9.64 -7.89 -0.31
N TRP A 123 10.08 -6.62 -0.26
CA TRP A 123 9.18 -5.47 -0.36
C TRP A 123 8.36 -5.50 -1.64
N ARG A 124 9.02 -5.71 -2.80
CA ARG A 124 8.38 -5.75 -4.11
C ARG A 124 7.42 -6.93 -4.26
N GLU A 125 7.77 -8.09 -3.72
CA GLU A 125 6.92 -9.29 -3.74
C GLU A 125 5.62 -9.05 -2.96
N ILE A 126 5.70 -8.47 -1.78
CA ILE A 126 4.51 -8.16 -0.97
C ILE A 126 3.65 -7.10 -1.66
N ASP A 127 4.22 -5.96 -2.08
CA ASP A 127 3.52 -4.91 -2.85
C ASP A 127 2.78 -5.49 -4.06
N SER A 128 3.47 -6.33 -4.85
CA SER A 128 2.87 -6.98 -6.02
C SER A 128 1.73 -7.93 -5.66
N SER A 129 1.79 -8.61 -4.52
CA SER A 129 0.72 -9.51 -4.07
C SER A 129 -0.61 -8.78 -3.83
N TYR A 130 -0.57 -7.51 -3.45
CA TYR A 130 -1.76 -6.68 -3.26
C TYR A 130 -2.26 -6.06 -4.56
N PHE A 131 -1.38 -5.55 -5.42
CA PHE A 131 -1.79 -4.64 -6.50
C PHE A 131 -1.69 -5.21 -7.91
N LEU A 132 -0.82 -6.20 -8.18
CA LEU A 132 -0.62 -6.69 -9.55
C LEU A 132 -1.90 -7.33 -10.14
N GLY A 133 -2.59 -8.14 -9.36
CA GLY A 133 -3.84 -8.77 -9.82
C GLY A 133 -4.93 -7.73 -10.15
N LEU A 134 -5.05 -6.71 -9.31
CA LEU A 134 -5.97 -5.59 -9.53
C LEU A 134 -5.60 -4.81 -10.79
N MET A 135 -4.32 -4.52 -11.00
CA MET A 135 -3.84 -3.82 -12.19
C MET A 135 -4.07 -4.62 -13.48
N ILE A 136 -3.82 -5.94 -13.45
CA ILE A 136 -4.13 -6.81 -14.59
C ILE A 136 -5.63 -6.81 -14.92
N ALA A 137 -6.48 -6.89 -13.92
CA ALA A 137 -7.94 -6.83 -14.10
C ALA A 137 -8.38 -5.49 -14.71
N LEU A 138 -7.82 -4.38 -14.25
CA LEU A 138 -8.08 -3.04 -14.75
C LEU A 138 -7.64 -2.88 -16.20
N VAL A 139 -6.46 -3.36 -16.57
CA VAL A 139 -5.95 -3.33 -17.96
C VAL A 139 -6.84 -4.18 -18.87
N ASN A 140 -7.22 -5.39 -18.47
CA ASN A 140 -8.12 -6.26 -19.22
C ASN A 140 -9.50 -5.60 -19.41
N GLN A 141 -10.07 -5.00 -18.37
CA GLN A 141 -11.35 -4.28 -18.48
C GLN A 141 -11.29 -3.15 -19.51
N GLY A 142 -10.19 -2.38 -19.53
CA GLY A 142 -9.97 -1.33 -20.54
C GLY A 142 -9.87 -1.87 -21.96
N MET A 143 -9.21 -3.01 -22.15
CA MET A 143 -9.09 -3.69 -23.46
C MET A 143 -10.44 -4.28 -23.91
N ASP A 144 -11.17 -4.93 -23.02
CA ASP A 144 -12.45 -5.59 -23.33
C ASP A 144 -13.57 -4.59 -23.62
N SER A 145 -13.54 -3.42 -22.96
CA SER A 145 -14.44 -2.30 -23.27
C SER A 145 -14.05 -1.52 -24.52
N GLY A 146 -12.90 -1.83 -25.14
CA GLY A 146 -12.38 -1.12 -26.32
C GLY A 146 -11.79 0.25 -26.02
N GLN A 147 -11.63 0.61 -24.74
CA GLN A 147 -11.01 1.87 -24.33
C GLN A 147 -9.48 1.84 -24.49
N PHE A 148 -8.85 0.68 -24.28
CA PHE A 148 -7.42 0.49 -24.43
C PHE A 148 -7.07 -0.32 -25.67
N ILE A 149 -5.90 -0.03 -26.25
CA ILE A 149 -5.31 -0.83 -27.31
C ILE A 149 -5.00 -2.25 -26.79
N ARG A 150 -5.17 -3.27 -27.64
CA ARG A 150 -4.91 -4.66 -27.24
C ARG A 150 -3.40 -4.95 -27.22
N LEU A 151 -2.88 -5.21 -26.03
CA LEU A 151 -1.50 -5.57 -25.73
C LEU A 151 -1.49 -6.71 -24.70
N PRO A 152 -0.35 -7.39 -24.46
CA PRO A 152 -0.23 -8.32 -23.35
C PRO A 152 -0.50 -7.62 -22.00
N ALA A 153 -1.55 -8.03 -21.27
CA ALA A 153 -2.04 -7.32 -20.09
C ALA A 153 -1.03 -7.34 -18.94
N GLU A 154 -0.38 -8.47 -18.68
CA GLU A 154 0.55 -8.60 -17.55
C GLU A 154 1.79 -7.70 -17.69
N PRO A 155 2.53 -7.65 -18.81
CA PRO A 155 3.63 -6.70 -18.98
C PRO A 155 3.21 -5.23 -18.82
N ILE A 156 2.04 -4.85 -19.36
CA ILE A 156 1.51 -3.49 -19.21
C ILE A 156 1.20 -3.20 -17.73
N ALA A 157 0.54 -4.12 -17.03
CA ALA A 157 0.23 -3.99 -15.62
C ALA A 157 1.51 -3.83 -14.77
N GLN A 158 2.55 -4.63 -15.02
CA GLN A 158 3.83 -4.52 -14.33
C GLN A 158 4.53 -3.18 -14.58
N MET A 159 4.50 -2.68 -15.82
CA MET A 159 5.08 -1.38 -16.15
C MET A 159 4.32 -0.23 -15.48
N LEU A 160 2.99 -0.27 -15.50
CA LEU A 160 2.16 0.73 -14.83
C LEU A 160 2.37 0.72 -13.30
N MET A 161 2.45 -0.47 -12.69
CA MET A 161 2.81 -0.59 -11.28
C MET A 161 4.17 0.02 -10.99
N GLY A 162 5.18 -0.27 -11.81
CA GLY A 162 6.50 0.34 -11.66
C GLY A 162 6.46 1.86 -11.72
N ALA A 163 5.70 2.43 -12.65
CA ALA A 163 5.51 3.87 -12.78
C ALA A 163 4.80 4.48 -11.57
N LEU A 164 3.73 3.85 -11.08
CA LEU A 164 2.98 4.31 -9.90
C LEU A 164 3.80 4.20 -8.61
N THR A 165 4.57 3.13 -8.46
CA THR A 165 5.51 2.96 -7.33
C THR A 165 6.58 4.04 -7.33
N GLU A 166 7.18 4.35 -8.50
CA GLU A 166 8.15 5.45 -8.61
C GLU A 166 7.51 6.81 -8.31
N ALA A 167 6.28 7.03 -8.78
CA ALA A 167 5.53 8.24 -8.44
C ALA A 167 5.33 8.37 -6.92
N ALA A 168 4.87 7.30 -6.25
CA ALA A 168 4.65 7.28 -4.80
C ALA A 168 5.97 7.53 -4.01
N LEU A 169 7.06 6.88 -4.40
CA LEU A 169 8.39 7.08 -3.79
C LEU A 169 8.91 8.51 -3.98
N SER A 170 8.72 9.09 -5.18
CA SER A 170 9.12 10.46 -5.49
C SER A 170 8.31 11.48 -4.69
N ILE A 171 7.00 11.28 -4.58
CA ILE A 171 6.11 12.12 -3.77
C ILE A 171 6.53 12.06 -2.29
N ALA A 172 6.77 10.86 -1.74
CA ALA A 172 7.15 10.69 -0.34
C ALA A 172 8.50 11.36 0.02
N ARG A 173 9.39 11.55 -0.96
CA ARG A 173 10.70 12.21 -0.79
C ARG A 173 10.70 13.71 -1.12
N ALA A 174 9.60 14.24 -1.64
CA ALA A 174 9.52 15.61 -2.08
C ALA A 174 9.48 16.58 -0.89
N GLN A 175 10.08 17.77 -1.07
CA GLN A 175 9.96 18.86 -0.09
C GLN A 175 8.55 19.49 -0.11
N ASP A 176 8.00 19.64 -1.30
CA ASP A 176 6.60 20.06 -1.54
C ASP A 176 5.80 18.85 -2.03
N VAL A 177 5.23 18.14 -1.07
CA VAL A 177 4.46 16.92 -1.32
C VAL A 177 3.21 17.19 -2.15
N ALA A 178 2.55 18.35 -1.94
CA ALA A 178 1.31 18.70 -2.66
C ALA A 178 1.57 18.94 -4.15
N THR A 179 2.61 19.71 -4.47
CA THR A 179 3.04 19.96 -5.85
C THR A 179 3.49 18.66 -6.51
N ALA A 180 4.33 17.85 -5.85
CA ALA A 180 4.78 16.57 -6.36
C ALA A 180 3.61 15.60 -6.62
N ARG A 181 2.61 15.53 -5.71
CA ARG A 181 1.40 14.72 -5.90
C ARG A 181 0.63 15.13 -7.16
N ALA A 182 0.46 16.42 -7.41
CA ALA A 182 -0.22 16.92 -8.60
C ALA A 182 0.54 16.60 -9.89
N GLU A 183 1.86 16.81 -9.91
CA GLU A 183 2.71 16.58 -11.07
C GLU A 183 2.82 15.09 -11.42
N PHE A 184 3.10 14.24 -10.45
CA PHE A 184 3.19 12.78 -10.66
C PHE A 184 1.82 12.17 -10.98
N GLY A 185 0.74 12.68 -10.40
CA GLY A 185 -0.62 12.27 -10.74
C GLY A 185 -0.96 12.59 -12.21
N ALA A 186 -0.62 13.78 -12.67
CA ALA A 186 -0.80 14.17 -14.09
C ALA A 186 0.06 13.29 -15.02
N ALA A 187 1.31 13.01 -14.66
CA ALA A 187 2.19 12.16 -15.46
C ALA A 187 1.67 10.70 -15.52
N ALA A 188 1.22 10.15 -14.40
CA ALA A 188 0.64 8.81 -14.36
C ALA A 188 -0.63 8.72 -15.21
N ALA A 189 -1.50 9.74 -15.13
CA ALA A 189 -2.69 9.81 -15.98
C ALA A 189 -2.33 9.83 -17.47
N ALA A 190 -1.35 10.65 -17.86
CA ALA A 190 -0.92 10.75 -19.26
C ALA A 190 -0.33 9.42 -19.79
N LEU A 191 0.40 8.66 -18.96
CA LEU A 191 0.90 7.33 -19.33
C LEU A 191 -0.24 6.35 -19.63
N ILE A 192 -1.30 6.36 -18.83
CA ILE A 192 -2.46 5.48 -19.02
C ILE A 192 -3.32 5.96 -20.20
N GLU A 193 -3.49 7.26 -20.35
CA GLU A 193 -4.17 7.86 -21.50
C GLU A 193 -3.49 7.47 -22.82
N GLY A 194 -2.17 7.33 -22.83
CA GLY A 194 -1.41 6.83 -23.99
C GLY A 194 -1.76 5.39 -24.41
N LEU A 195 -2.43 4.62 -23.57
CA LEU A 195 -2.96 3.29 -23.91
C LEU A 195 -4.35 3.37 -24.55
N GLN A 196 -5.01 4.51 -24.56
CA GLN A 196 -6.36 4.63 -25.10
C GLN A 196 -6.37 4.48 -26.61
N THR A 197 -7.44 3.86 -27.11
CA THR A 197 -7.70 3.81 -28.53
C THR A 197 -8.04 5.21 -29.01
N THR A 198 -7.23 5.77 -29.93
CA THR A 198 -7.59 7.03 -30.56
C THR A 198 -8.90 6.84 -31.32
N PRO A 199 -9.92 7.69 -31.16
CA PRO A 199 -11.11 7.63 -32.03
C PRO A 199 -10.64 7.75 -33.48
N ARG A 200 -10.94 6.75 -34.32
CA ARG A 200 -10.71 6.89 -35.76
C ARG A 200 -11.55 8.05 -36.24
N PRO A 201 -10.96 9.07 -36.88
CA PRO A 201 -11.77 10.10 -37.56
C PRO A 201 -12.65 9.40 -38.58
N SER A 202 -13.97 9.57 -38.44
CA SER A 202 -15.01 9.12 -39.37
C SER A 202 -14.98 9.87 -40.68
#